data_4354291ce8984423046805b70f64c2ac
#
_entry.id   4354291ce8984423046805b70f64c2ac
#
_cell.length_a   1.000
_cell.length_b   1.000
_cell.length_c   1.000
_cell.angle_alpha   90.00
_cell.angle_beta   90.00
_cell.angle_gamma   90.00
#
_symmetry.space_group_name_H-M   'P 1'
#
loop_
_entity.id
_entity.type
_entity.pdbx_description
1 polymer ?
#
loop_
_entity_poly.entity_id
_entity_poly.type
_entity_poly.pdbx_seq_one_letter_code
_entity_poly.pdbx_strand_id
1 'polypeptide(L)'
;CDYVDEVERLAIDRVTRLFGADHANVQPHSGSQANMAVYAALLQPGDRILGMNLSHGGHLTHGSKASLSGKYFEAHFYGVDPETETIDYDALARVAEEVRPKLIIAGASAYPRVIDFARFRAVADSVGAYLMVDMAHIGGLVAAGVHPSPVPYADVVTCTTHKTLRGPRGGIILMGK
;
A
#
# COMPACT_ATOMS: atom_id res chain seq x y z
N CYS A 1 -15.60 -15.63 20.62
CA CYS A 1 -15.28 -15.66 22.07
C CYS A 1 -15.16 -14.23 22.57
N ASP A 2 -16.00 -13.86 23.54
CA ASP A 2 -16.26 -12.47 23.95
C ASP A 2 -14.97 -11.66 24.22
N TYR A 3 -13.98 -12.28 24.87
CA TYR A 3 -12.70 -11.61 25.16
C TYR A 3 -11.84 -11.38 23.91
N VAL A 4 -11.88 -12.29 22.94
CA VAL A 4 -11.15 -12.13 21.68
C VAL A 4 -11.80 -11.04 20.84
N ASP A 5 -13.13 -11.01 20.80
CA ASP A 5 -13.91 -9.99 20.10
C ASP A 5 -13.67 -8.60 20.70
N GLU A 6 -13.51 -8.52 22.04
CA GLU A 6 -13.16 -7.27 22.72
C GLU A 6 -11.76 -6.77 22.32
N VAL A 7 -10.77 -7.67 22.28
CA VAL A 7 -9.40 -7.33 21.85
C VAL A 7 -9.39 -6.83 20.39
N GLU A 8 -10.13 -7.50 19.50
CA GLU A 8 -10.22 -7.09 18.10
C GLU A 8 -10.88 -5.71 17.97
N ARG A 9 -12.01 -5.48 18.67
CA ARG A 9 -12.70 -4.20 18.69
C ARG A 9 -11.80 -3.08 19.19
N LEU A 10 -11.06 -3.30 20.28
CA LEU A 10 -10.09 -2.32 20.79
C LEU A 10 -8.98 -2.02 19.79
N ALA A 11 -8.51 -3.02 19.04
CA ALA A 11 -7.49 -2.82 18.01
C ALA A 11 -8.04 -1.99 16.84
N ILE A 12 -9.26 -2.29 16.37
CA ILE A 12 -9.94 -1.52 15.32
C ILE A 12 -10.14 -0.07 15.75
N ASP A 13 -10.69 0.17 16.95
CA ASP A 13 -10.94 1.52 17.48
C ASP A 13 -9.67 2.34 17.62
N ARG A 14 -8.57 1.72 18.01
CA ARG A 14 -7.29 2.41 18.19
C ARG A 14 -6.64 2.74 16.85
N VAL A 15 -6.64 1.82 15.90
CA VAL A 15 -5.99 2.04 14.61
C VAL A 15 -6.76 3.01 13.72
N THR A 16 -8.09 2.99 13.74
CA THR A 16 -8.92 3.96 13.02
C THR A 16 -8.69 5.38 13.55
N ARG A 17 -8.64 5.55 14.87
CA ARG A 17 -8.30 6.86 15.48
C ARG A 17 -6.87 7.29 15.19
N LEU A 18 -5.91 6.35 15.24
CA LEU A 18 -4.49 6.66 15.02
C LEU A 18 -4.21 7.21 13.62
N PHE A 19 -4.88 6.66 12.61
CA PHE A 19 -4.64 7.01 11.21
C PHE A 19 -5.74 7.87 10.58
N GLY A 20 -6.83 8.16 11.30
CA GLY A 20 -7.97 8.90 10.77
C GLY A 20 -8.72 8.12 9.67
N ALA A 21 -8.77 6.79 9.78
CA ALA A 21 -9.51 5.93 8.86
C ALA A 21 -10.95 5.72 9.36
N ASP A 22 -11.89 5.46 8.43
CA ASP A 22 -13.28 5.15 8.78
C ASP A 22 -13.47 3.67 9.10
N HIS A 23 -12.69 2.80 8.44
CA HIS A 23 -12.75 1.36 8.59
C HIS A 23 -11.37 0.74 8.75
N ALA A 24 -11.29 -0.34 9.52
CA ALA A 24 -10.07 -1.13 9.66
C ALA A 24 -10.37 -2.62 9.76
N ASN A 25 -9.46 -3.43 9.20
CA ASN A 25 -9.37 -4.86 9.47
C ASN A 25 -8.00 -5.14 10.10
N VAL A 26 -7.99 -5.79 11.25
CA VAL A 26 -6.77 -6.07 12.04
C VAL A 26 -6.46 -7.57 12.12
N GLN A 27 -7.14 -8.40 11.35
CA GLN A 27 -6.97 -9.86 11.35
C GLN A 27 -5.75 -10.37 10.57
N PRO A 28 -5.16 -9.67 9.55
CA PRO A 28 -4.00 -10.18 8.87
C PRO A 28 -2.84 -10.42 9.85
N HIS A 29 -2.18 -11.57 9.74
CA HIS A 29 -1.02 -11.90 10.57
C HIS A 29 0.29 -11.22 10.09
N SER A 30 0.27 -10.58 8.91
CA SER A 30 1.41 -9.94 8.29
C SER A 30 0.99 -8.93 7.22
N GLY A 31 1.93 -8.04 6.82
CA GLY A 31 1.71 -7.14 5.69
C GLY A 31 1.49 -7.89 4.37
N SER A 32 2.18 -9.01 4.16
CA SER A 32 1.96 -9.84 2.96
C SER A 32 0.54 -10.40 2.91
N GLN A 33 -0.01 -10.86 4.03
CA GLN A 33 -1.40 -11.32 4.08
C GLN A 33 -2.38 -10.15 3.88
N ALA A 34 -2.12 -8.98 4.46
CA ALA A 34 -2.93 -7.78 4.24
C ALA A 34 -2.97 -7.42 2.74
N ASN A 35 -1.81 -7.38 2.07
CA ASN A 35 -1.73 -7.11 0.64
C ASN A 35 -2.49 -8.16 -0.19
N MET A 36 -2.34 -9.44 0.18
CA MET A 36 -3.05 -10.54 -0.50
C MET A 36 -4.56 -10.44 -0.33
N ALA A 37 -5.06 -10.05 0.84
CA ALA A 37 -6.48 -9.85 1.08
C ALA A 37 -7.04 -8.72 0.21
N VAL A 38 -6.30 -7.61 0.07
CA VAL A 38 -6.67 -6.51 -0.82
C VAL A 38 -6.71 -6.97 -2.28
N TYR A 39 -5.69 -7.70 -2.73
CA TYR A 39 -5.68 -8.23 -4.11
C TYR A 39 -6.86 -9.17 -4.36
N ALA A 40 -7.16 -10.07 -3.44
CA ALA A 40 -8.29 -10.99 -3.58
C ALA A 40 -9.65 -10.28 -3.61
N ALA A 41 -9.76 -9.14 -2.94
CA ALA A 41 -10.99 -8.34 -2.92
C ALA A 41 -11.20 -7.51 -4.19
N LEU A 42 -10.13 -6.99 -4.78
CA LEU A 42 -10.22 -5.99 -5.86
C LEU A 42 -9.87 -6.54 -7.25
N LEU A 43 -9.14 -7.66 -7.32
CA LEU A 43 -8.54 -8.16 -8.56
C LEU A 43 -8.98 -9.58 -8.90
N GLN A 44 -8.85 -9.91 -10.18
CA GLN A 44 -8.93 -11.27 -10.69
C GLN A 44 -7.54 -11.74 -11.16
N PRO A 45 -7.24 -13.06 -11.15
CA PRO A 45 -6.02 -13.58 -11.74
C PRO A 45 -5.82 -13.09 -13.19
N GLY A 46 -4.62 -12.57 -13.47
CA GLY A 46 -4.29 -11.98 -14.77
C GLY A 46 -4.54 -10.48 -14.87
N ASP A 47 -5.19 -9.84 -13.89
CA ASP A 47 -5.33 -8.38 -13.90
C ASP A 47 -3.95 -7.71 -13.82
N ARG A 48 -3.83 -6.54 -14.46
CA ARG A 48 -2.60 -5.75 -14.47
C ARG A 48 -2.46 -4.92 -13.20
N ILE A 49 -1.28 -5.01 -12.58
CA ILE A 49 -0.91 -4.21 -11.42
C ILE A 49 0.36 -3.39 -11.73
N LEU A 50 0.47 -2.21 -11.15
CA LEU A 50 1.62 -1.32 -11.31
C LEU A 50 2.21 -1.00 -9.93
N GLY A 51 3.39 -1.51 -9.62
CA GLY A 51 4.09 -1.31 -8.35
C GLY A 51 5.48 -0.73 -8.51
N MET A 52 6.12 -0.38 -7.40
CA MET A 52 7.51 0.07 -7.44
C MET A 52 8.45 -1.10 -7.75
N ASN A 53 9.41 -0.89 -8.64
CA ASN A 53 10.43 -1.89 -8.94
C ASN A 53 11.20 -2.29 -7.68
N LEU A 54 11.42 -3.59 -7.50
CA LEU A 54 12.12 -4.13 -6.32
C LEU A 54 13.53 -3.55 -6.18
N SER A 55 14.25 -3.37 -7.29
CA SER A 55 15.60 -2.81 -7.29
C SER A 55 15.65 -1.30 -7.01
N HIS A 56 14.50 -0.62 -7.07
CA HIS A 56 14.34 0.79 -6.72
C HIS A 56 13.73 1.01 -5.33
N GLY A 57 13.62 -0.04 -4.54
CA GLY A 57 13.12 0.02 -3.17
C GLY A 57 11.71 -0.54 -2.98
N GLY A 58 11.11 -1.17 -3.99
CA GLY A 58 9.80 -1.82 -3.89
C GLY A 58 9.78 -2.99 -2.91
N HIS A 59 8.60 -3.59 -2.74
CA HIS A 59 8.42 -4.78 -1.90
C HIS A 59 8.12 -6.02 -2.76
N LEU A 60 8.50 -7.21 -2.27
CA LEU A 60 8.24 -8.48 -2.96
C LEU A 60 6.77 -8.67 -3.32
N THR A 61 5.85 -8.28 -2.43
CA THR A 61 4.41 -8.44 -2.65
C THR A 61 3.80 -7.40 -3.61
N HIS A 62 4.59 -6.51 -4.18
CA HIS A 62 4.15 -5.52 -5.16
C HIS A 62 4.40 -5.97 -6.62
N GLY A 63 4.35 -7.27 -6.89
CA GLY A 63 4.45 -7.83 -8.24
C GLY A 63 5.72 -8.62 -8.54
N SER A 64 6.62 -8.82 -7.57
CA SER A 64 7.82 -9.64 -7.80
C SER A 64 7.44 -11.08 -8.17
N LYS A 65 8.11 -11.65 -9.19
CA LYS A 65 7.92 -13.05 -9.62
C LYS A 65 8.18 -14.08 -8.51
N ALA A 66 8.94 -13.70 -7.49
CA ALA A 66 9.19 -14.55 -6.32
C ALA A 66 8.01 -14.61 -5.35
N SER A 67 7.05 -13.69 -5.46
CA SER A 67 5.86 -13.63 -4.61
C SER A 67 4.60 -14.05 -5.37
N LEU A 68 3.53 -14.28 -4.61
CA LEU A 68 2.24 -14.65 -5.17
C LEU A 68 1.70 -13.55 -6.10
N SER A 69 1.93 -12.27 -5.79
CA SER A 69 1.49 -11.15 -6.62
C SER A 69 2.05 -11.20 -8.05
N GLY A 70 3.32 -11.56 -8.23
CA GLY A 70 3.92 -11.70 -9.55
C GLY A 70 3.63 -13.03 -10.25
N LYS A 71 2.98 -13.98 -9.56
CA LYS A 71 2.53 -15.26 -10.15
C LYS A 71 1.07 -15.21 -10.62
N TYR A 72 0.24 -14.43 -9.94
CA TYR A 72 -1.20 -14.36 -10.20
C TYR A 72 -1.59 -13.17 -11.08
N PHE A 73 -0.80 -12.08 -11.06
CA PHE A 73 -1.10 -10.84 -11.77
C PHE A 73 -0.06 -10.50 -12.81
N GLU A 74 -0.45 -9.76 -13.84
CA GLU A 74 0.46 -9.18 -14.80
C GLU A 74 1.09 -7.93 -14.17
N ALA A 75 2.31 -8.09 -13.65
CA ALA A 75 2.98 -7.04 -12.88
C ALA A 75 3.85 -6.14 -13.76
N HIS A 76 3.62 -4.84 -13.66
CA HIS A 76 4.39 -3.76 -14.27
C HIS A 76 5.02 -2.90 -13.18
N PHE A 77 6.05 -2.14 -13.52
CA PHE A 77 6.82 -1.44 -12.51
C PHE A 77 7.12 0.01 -12.91
N TYR A 78 7.02 0.90 -11.93
CA TYR A 78 7.59 2.24 -11.98
C TYR A 78 8.88 2.28 -11.14
N GLY A 79 9.68 3.33 -11.32
CA GLY A 79 10.95 3.47 -10.62
C GLY A 79 11.22 4.88 -10.12
N VAL A 80 12.46 5.12 -9.79
CA VAL A 80 13.01 6.44 -9.48
C VAL A 80 13.79 6.97 -10.68
N ASP A 81 13.83 8.28 -10.80
CA ASP A 81 14.71 8.97 -11.72
C ASP A 81 16.17 8.73 -11.30
N PRO A 82 17.07 8.36 -12.22
CA PRO A 82 18.46 7.99 -11.89
C PRO A 82 19.33 9.16 -11.41
N GLU A 83 18.98 10.40 -11.72
CA GLU A 83 19.74 11.58 -11.34
C GLU A 83 19.30 12.12 -9.98
N THR A 84 17.97 12.17 -9.74
CA THR A 84 17.40 12.72 -8.52
C THR A 84 17.16 11.69 -7.42
N GLU A 85 17.15 10.39 -7.79
CA GLU A 85 16.79 9.26 -6.91
C GLU A 85 15.39 9.41 -6.27
N THR A 86 14.51 10.17 -6.92
CA THR A 86 13.12 10.35 -6.50
C THR A 86 12.15 9.69 -7.47
N ILE A 87 10.93 9.37 -6.99
CA ILE A 87 9.89 8.82 -7.86
C ILE A 87 9.60 9.83 -8.97
N ASP A 88 9.78 9.41 -10.24
CA ASP A 88 9.36 10.18 -11.41
C ASP A 88 7.85 9.96 -11.63
N TYR A 89 7.05 10.89 -11.14
CA TYR A 89 5.58 10.82 -11.26
C TYR A 89 5.10 11.01 -12.71
N ASP A 90 5.86 11.67 -13.55
CA ASP A 90 5.50 11.85 -14.96
C ASP A 90 5.78 10.56 -15.75
N ALA A 91 6.87 9.86 -15.42
CA ALA A 91 7.12 8.51 -15.93
C ALA A 91 6.06 7.52 -15.39
N LEU A 92 5.71 7.60 -14.12
CA LEU A 92 4.62 6.80 -13.54
C LEU A 92 3.31 7.00 -14.32
N ALA A 93 2.94 8.24 -14.63
CA ALA A 93 1.73 8.54 -15.39
C ALA A 93 1.77 7.95 -16.82
N ARG A 94 2.91 8.09 -17.52
CA ARG A 94 3.09 7.49 -18.84
C ARG A 94 2.97 5.96 -18.83
N VAL A 95 3.61 5.32 -17.87
CA VAL A 95 3.51 3.85 -17.71
C VAL A 95 2.09 3.43 -17.36
N ALA A 96 1.42 4.16 -16.46
CA ALA A 96 0.03 3.86 -16.10
C ALA A 96 -0.92 3.99 -17.30
N GLU A 97 -0.70 5.00 -18.15
CA GLU A 97 -1.51 5.19 -19.35
C GLU A 97 -1.29 4.07 -20.39
N GLU A 98 -0.05 3.63 -20.59
CA GLU A 98 0.31 2.53 -21.49
C GLU A 98 -0.23 1.19 -20.98
N VAL A 99 -0.01 0.89 -19.70
CA VAL A 99 -0.34 -0.39 -19.09
C VAL A 99 -1.82 -0.53 -18.79
N ARG A 100 -2.50 0.59 -18.41
CA ARG A 100 -3.89 0.58 -17.93
C ARG A 100 -4.08 -0.42 -16.79
N PRO A 101 -3.34 -0.29 -15.69
CA PRO A 101 -3.45 -1.23 -14.57
C PRO A 101 -4.83 -1.10 -13.89
N LYS A 102 -5.29 -2.18 -13.30
CA LYS A 102 -6.49 -2.16 -12.45
C LYS A 102 -6.18 -1.67 -11.04
N LEU A 103 -4.92 -1.85 -10.60
CA LEU A 103 -4.44 -1.41 -9.29
C LEU A 103 -3.05 -0.78 -9.44
N ILE A 104 -2.89 0.42 -8.87
CA ILE A 104 -1.59 1.06 -8.64
C ILE A 104 -1.23 0.88 -7.17
N ILE A 105 0.01 0.44 -6.89
CA ILE A 105 0.53 0.21 -5.56
C ILE A 105 1.60 1.24 -5.27
N ALA A 106 1.32 2.16 -4.35
CA ALA A 106 2.30 3.08 -3.80
C ALA A 106 2.88 2.53 -2.49
N GLY A 107 4.06 2.99 -2.13
CA GLY A 107 4.79 2.52 -0.95
C GLY A 107 6.02 1.71 -1.33
N ALA A 108 6.96 1.64 -0.40
CA ALA A 108 8.26 1.06 -0.63
C ALA A 108 8.86 0.47 0.65
N SER A 109 9.78 -0.48 0.50
CA SER A 109 10.59 -1.01 1.59
C SER A 109 11.81 -0.15 1.87
N ALA A 110 12.37 0.46 0.83
CA ALA A 110 13.65 1.18 0.91
C ALA A 110 13.62 2.45 0.03
N TYR A 111 12.76 3.40 0.38
CA TYR A 111 12.67 4.70 -0.27
C TYR A 111 12.67 5.80 0.81
N PRO A 112 13.79 6.53 0.99
CA PRO A 112 13.98 7.44 2.12
C PRO A 112 13.49 8.88 1.82
N ARG A 113 12.58 9.06 0.91
CA ARG A 113 11.99 10.35 0.54
C ARG A 113 10.50 10.38 0.84
N VAL A 114 9.94 11.57 0.88
CA VAL A 114 8.48 11.76 1.00
C VAL A 114 7.80 11.22 -0.26
N ILE A 115 6.71 10.47 -0.06
CA ILE A 115 5.85 9.97 -1.12
C ILE A 115 4.67 10.94 -1.26
N ASP A 116 4.45 11.45 -2.47
CA ASP A 116 3.32 12.31 -2.80
C ASP A 116 2.11 11.47 -3.19
N PHE A 117 1.24 11.18 -2.22
CA PHE A 117 0.04 10.36 -2.45
C PHE A 117 -1.01 11.08 -3.30
N ALA A 118 -1.04 12.41 -3.30
CA ALA A 118 -1.96 13.17 -4.15
C ALA A 118 -1.61 12.98 -5.64
N ARG A 119 -0.33 12.96 -6.00
CA ARG A 119 0.11 12.64 -7.36
C ARG A 119 -0.21 11.20 -7.76
N PHE A 120 -0.03 10.23 -6.86
CA PHE A 120 -0.47 8.86 -7.10
C PHE A 120 -1.97 8.76 -7.33
N ARG A 121 -2.80 9.47 -6.54
CA ARG A 121 -4.25 9.52 -6.71
C ARG A 121 -4.63 10.08 -8.08
N ALA A 122 -4.03 11.20 -8.47
CA ALA A 122 -4.28 11.80 -9.77
C ALA A 122 -3.96 10.85 -10.94
N VAL A 123 -2.85 10.12 -10.86
CA VAL A 123 -2.49 9.12 -11.87
C VAL A 123 -3.48 7.95 -11.87
N ALA A 124 -3.87 7.44 -10.71
CA ALA A 124 -4.84 6.35 -10.62
C ALA A 124 -6.21 6.76 -11.20
N ASP A 125 -6.68 7.96 -10.90
CA ASP A 125 -7.93 8.52 -11.45
C ASP A 125 -7.89 8.66 -12.97
N SER A 126 -6.77 9.11 -13.52
CA SER A 126 -6.62 9.30 -14.97
C SER A 126 -6.76 8.01 -15.79
N VAL A 127 -6.49 6.86 -15.18
CA VAL A 127 -6.58 5.54 -15.84
C VAL A 127 -7.71 4.66 -15.30
N GLY A 128 -8.47 5.15 -14.30
CA GLY A 128 -9.56 4.40 -13.67
C GLY A 128 -9.08 3.23 -12.81
N ALA A 129 -7.88 3.33 -12.24
CA ALA A 129 -7.30 2.31 -11.37
C ALA A 129 -7.64 2.55 -9.92
N TYR A 130 -7.70 1.47 -9.12
CA TYR A 130 -7.63 1.58 -7.68
C TYR A 130 -6.23 2.03 -7.25
N LEU A 131 -6.15 2.80 -6.16
CA LEU A 131 -4.91 3.15 -5.49
C LEU A 131 -4.82 2.42 -4.14
N MET A 132 -3.86 1.50 -4.04
CA MET A 132 -3.46 0.89 -2.78
C MET A 132 -2.17 1.53 -2.30
N VAL A 133 -2.08 1.84 -1.01
CA VAL A 133 -0.82 2.29 -0.40
C VAL A 133 -0.38 1.32 0.68
N ASP A 134 0.79 0.71 0.49
CA ASP A 134 1.46 -0.08 1.52
C ASP A 134 2.41 0.85 2.31
N MET A 135 1.96 1.29 3.49
CA MET A 135 2.74 2.18 4.34
C MET A 135 3.51 1.44 5.45
N ALA A 136 3.72 0.13 5.32
CA ALA A 136 4.31 -0.70 6.38
C ALA A 136 5.65 -0.16 6.90
N HIS A 137 6.52 0.37 6.03
CA HIS A 137 7.81 0.90 6.44
C HIS A 137 7.75 2.32 7.02
N ILE A 138 6.72 3.08 6.71
CA ILE A 138 6.54 4.47 7.16
C ILE A 138 5.36 4.66 8.12
N GLY A 139 4.65 3.58 8.50
CA GLY A 139 3.44 3.67 9.33
C GLY A 139 3.65 4.42 10.65
N GLY A 140 4.80 4.24 11.31
CA GLY A 140 5.15 5.00 12.50
C GLY A 140 5.41 6.48 12.24
N LEU A 141 5.97 6.83 11.07
CA LEU A 141 6.19 8.22 10.65
C LEU A 141 4.87 8.91 10.31
N VAL A 142 3.95 8.20 9.66
CA VAL A 142 2.60 8.68 9.38
C VAL A 142 1.83 8.92 10.68
N ALA A 143 1.87 7.96 11.62
CA ALA A 143 1.23 8.09 12.92
C ALA A 143 1.78 9.26 13.74
N ALA A 144 3.06 9.57 13.59
CA ALA A 144 3.73 10.71 14.25
C ALA A 144 3.55 12.05 13.51
N GLY A 145 2.91 12.08 12.34
CA GLY A 145 2.69 13.28 11.55
C GLY A 145 3.95 13.83 10.85
N VAL A 146 5.04 13.04 10.79
CA VAL A 146 6.29 13.45 10.11
C VAL A 146 6.37 13.00 8.64
N HIS A 147 5.44 12.16 8.22
CA HIS A 147 5.20 11.81 6.83
C HIS A 147 3.70 12.01 6.51
N PRO A 148 3.34 12.49 5.32
CA PRO A 148 1.93 12.63 4.94
C PRO A 148 1.15 11.31 5.07
N SER A 149 -0.12 11.41 5.45
CA SER A 149 -1.01 10.24 5.51
C SER A 149 -1.51 9.86 4.11
N PRO A 150 -1.49 8.58 3.74
CA PRO A 150 -2.11 8.10 2.51
C PRO A 150 -3.62 7.95 2.60
N VAL A 151 -4.20 7.90 3.81
CA VAL A 151 -5.62 7.57 4.03
C VAL A 151 -6.59 8.48 3.26
N PRO A 152 -6.36 9.80 3.12
CA PRO A 152 -7.26 10.66 2.35
C PRO A 152 -7.21 10.43 0.82
N TYR A 153 -6.21 9.73 0.31
CA TYR A 153 -5.96 9.59 -1.13
C TYR A 153 -6.16 8.17 -1.66
N ALA A 154 -5.95 7.16 -0.83
CA ALA A 154 -5.97 5.77 -1.23
C ALA A 154 -7.36 5.15 -1.09
N ASP A 155 -7.74 4.26 -2.01
CA ASP A 155 -8.92 3.41 -1.84
C ASP A 155 -8.72 2.42 -0.69
N VAL A 156 -7.47 1.96 -0.51
CA VAL A 156 -7.10 1.06 0.58
C VAL A 156 -5.65 1.28 1.00
N VAL A 157 -5.41 1.22 2.30
CA VAL A 157 -4.07 1.33 2.88
C VAL A 157 -3.74 0.05 3.64
N THR A 158 -2.56 -0.50 3.45
CA THR A 158 -2.04 -1.62 4.24
C THR A 158 -0.87 -1.19 5.10
N CYS A 159 -0.70 -1.83 6.23
CA CYS A 159 0.41 -1.59 7.13
C CYS A 159 0.78 -2.85 7.92
N THR A 160 1.96 -2.87 8.48
CA THR A 160 2.36 -3.83 9.52
C THR A 160 2.41 -3.14 10.88
N THR A 161 2.19 -3.90 11.94
CA THR A 161 2.30 -3.39 13.32
C THR A 161 3.72 -3.48 13.89
N HIS A 162 4.61 -4.28 13.30
CA HIS A 162 5.91 -4.68 13.84
C HIS A 162 7.14 -4.02 13.19
N LYS A 163 6.95 -2.99 12.38
CA LYS A 163 8.03 -2.18 11.78
C LYS A 163 8.13 -0.84 12.50
N THR A 164 7.98 0.28 11.82
CA THR A 164 8.08 1.61 12.45
C THR A 164 6.99 1.89 13.50
N LEU A 165 5.85 1.17 13.47
CA LEU A 165 4.86 1.21 14.56
C LEU A 165 5.33 0.54 15.85
N ARG A 166 6.38 -0.28 15.80
CA ARG A 166 7.04 -0.92 16.95
C ARG A 166 6.13 -1.79 17.83
N GLY A 167 5.09 -2.35 17.25
CA GLY A 167 4.14 -3.24 17.91
C GLY A 167 4.47 -4.73 17.72
N PRO A 168 3.63 -5.62 18.24
CA PRO A 168 3.70 -7.05 17.98
C PRO A 168 3.44 -7.33 16.50
N ARG A 169 3.84 -8.53 16.03
CA ARG A 169 3.66 -8.92 14.64
C ARG A 169 2.19 -9.01 14.24
N GLY A 170 1.85 -8.33 13.16
CA GLY A 170 0.50 -8.31 12.59
C GLY A 170 0.43 -7.44 11.35
N GLY A 171 -0.72 -7.46 10.68
CA GLY A 171 -1.06 -6.63 9.54
C GLY A 171 -2.35 -5.84 9.79
N ILE A 172 -2.49 -4.74 9.08
CA ILE A 172 -3.63 -3.83 9.16
C ILE A 172 -4.07 -3.48 7.75
N ILE A 173 -5.37 -3.42 7.52
CA ILE A 173 -5.97 -2.85 6.32
C ILE A 173 -6.86 -1.69 6.78
N LEU A 174 -6.69 -0.53 6.15
CA LEU A 174 -7.45 0.69 6.45
C LEU A 174 -8.17 1.17 5.20
N MET A 175 -9.34 1.76 5.39
CA MET A 175 -10.11 2.43 4.34
C MET A 175 -10.67 3.74 4.88
N GLY A 176 -10.64 4.78 4.05
CA GLY A 176 -11.43 6.00 4.22
C GLY A 176 -12.84 5.82 3.65
N LYS A 177 -13.62 6.91 3.65
CA LYS A 177 -14.98 6.98 3.04
C LYS A 177 -14.91 6.84 1.54
#